data_b90d81507844d9c69bb7ac955777e35c
#
_entry.id   b90d81507844d9c69bb7ac955777e35c
#
_cell.length_a   1.000
_cell.length_b   1.000
_cell.length_c   1.000
_cell.angle_alpha   90.00
_cell.angle_beta   90.00
_cell.angle_gamma   90.00
#
_symmetry.space_group_name_H-M   'P 1'
#
loop_
_entity.id
_entity.type
_entity.pdbx_description
1 polymer ?
#
loop_
_entity_poly.entity_id
_entity_poly.type
_entity_poly.pdbx_seq_one_letter_code
_entity_poly.pdbx_strand_id
1 'polypeptide(L)'
;MTNKPFFSILLLSCVCLYAQPATSASTSETIKTTTELQGNSTSTASALQPATRSIASDVQMQQKLKTFFISQLDKDMVEMPEKDLYNKTFDASSIAKEQDSMWKLWVEVNKESLEKSEFNKVLQGQHELIWELPQQQKMKATMLSRGTTPNGGYPLFISLHGGGKAFVNNPWDSQSNTDAYQYNISLANREREWFTLFFIPRMADDRVGRWYLQPQRMMVRRVCRLAAVSGFVNPKKIYIFGYSEGGYGSHRLALFMPDYFAGVSPIAACEPLKAPENLRNVAFAVHMGEEDNGFGRASYARLWKDKLAELQKQAQNDYIHKVNMIPGRGHHISPTDHTTWLLQNEKRTYPNKITYLYYNMTHDYDEEAYSNGVYYLDFRELKHQSNAEVMFEVEHKGNVFNITTDDVNNTKVQGSLGLFINDVDFSKPVEVYKEGKLVFKQLVQPNVGAMADALSLWCDPLRMFPAKIIIPMNAHHYPTAITTQTASDAHETGRYNVLGMSIDKPEKGINIVKMSDGTTHKELIK
;
A
#
# COMPACT_ATOMS: atom_id res chain seq x y z
N MET A 1 36.87 -43.21 -33.75
CA MET A 1 36.27 -44.55 -33.60
C MET A 1 35.49 -44.57 -32.30
N THR A 2 34.19 -44.80 -32.44
CA THR A 2 33.26 -45.47 -31.52
C THR A 2 32.98 -44.75 -30.18
N ASN A 3 31.81 -44.53 -29.68
CA ASN A 3 30.41 -44.87 -30.01
C ASN A 3 29.53 -44.00 -29.11
N LYS A 4 28.47 -43.45 -29.66
CA LYS A 4 27.35 -42.91 -28.87
C LYS A 4 26.42 -44.07 -28.46
N PRO A 5 25.66 -43.94 -27.39
CA PRO A 5 24.27 -44.44 -27.42
C PRO A 5 23.23 -43.34 -27.32
N PHE A 6 22.24 -43.47 -28.18
CA PHE A 6 20.92 -42.82 -28.16
C PHE A 6 20.12 -43.25 -26.92
N PHE A 7 19.49 -42.32 -26.24
CA PHE A 7 18.38 -42.60 -25.35
C PHE A 7 17.12 -41.94 -25.89
N SER A 8 16.20 -42.80 -26.31
CA SER A 8 14.84 -42.41 -26.68
C SER A 8 14.04 -42.12 -25.41
N ILE A 9 13.42 -40.94 -25.30
CA ILE A 9 12.43 -40.64 -24.29
C ILE A 9 11.05 -40.76 -24.87
N LEU A 10 10.30 -41.69 -24.30
CA LEU A 10 8.89 -41.98 -24.56
C LEU A 10 8.03 -40.82 -24.03
N LEU A 11 7.26 -40.17 -24.89
CA LEU A 11 6.19 -39.26 -24.51
C LEU A 11 4.97 -40.08 -24.04
N LEU A 12 4.63 -39.92 -22.77
CA LEU A 12 3.32 -40.34 -22.24
C LEU A 12 2.39 -39.14 -22.19
N SER A 13 1.43 -39.10 -23.09
CA SER A 13 0.33 -38.12 -23.09
C SER A 13 -0.76 -38.59 -22.14
N CYS A 14 -0.97 -37.86 -21.03
CA CYS A 14 -2.15 -38.00 -20.19
C CYS A 14 -3.27 -37.08 -20.72
N VAL A 15 -4.31 -37.68 -21.28
CA VAL A 15 -5.58 -37.03 -21.61
C VAL A 15 -6.46 -37.04 -20.35
N CYS A 16 -6.74 -35.90 -19.76
CA CYS A 16 -7.80 -35.77 -18.75
C CYS A 16 -9.13 -35.44 -19.42
N LEU A 17 -10.03 -36.37 -19.37
CA LEU A 17 -11.43 -36.18 -19.74
C LEU A 17 -12.17 -35.40 -18.64
N TYR A 18 -12.78 -34.29 -19.02
CA TYR A 18 -13.79 -33.61 -18.21
C TYR A 18 -15.15 -34.28 -18.43
N ALA A 19 -15.74 -34.77 -17.34
CA ALA A 19 -17.13 -35.21 -17.32
C ALA A 19 -18.04 -34.05 -16.90
N GLN A 20 -19.03 -33.72 -17.73
CA GLN A 20 -20.16 -32.86 -17.37
C GLN A 20 -21.24 -33.68 -16.66
N PRO A 21 -21.95 -33.13 -15.66
CA PRO A 21 -23.17 -33.77 -15.17
C PRO A 21 -24.38 -33.31 -15.94
N ALA A 22 -25.25 -34.31 -16.23
CA ALA A 22 -26.46 -34.22 -16.97
C ALA A 22 -27.57 -33.49 -16.19
N THR A 23 -28.36 -32.75 -16.94
CA THR A 23 -29.64 -32.16 -16.55
C THR A 23 -30.73 -33.25 -16.47
N SER A 24 -31.51 -33.29 -15.39
CA SER A 24 -32.80 -33.96 -15.36
C SER A 24 -33.87 -32.97 -14.91
N ALA A 25 -34.81 -32.74 -15.83
CA ALA A 25 -36.06 -32.06 -15.59
C ALA A 25 -37.07 -33.04 -15.00
N SER A 26 -37.87 -32.62 -14.03
CA SER A 26 -39.17 -33.23 -13.75
C SER A 26 -40.18 -32.18 -13.30
N THR A 27 -41.24 -32.11 -14.05
CA THR A 27 -42.51 -31.40 -13.85
C THR A 27 -43.39 -32.10 -12.84
N SER A 28 -44.13 -31.37 -12.02
CA SER A 28 -45.57 -31.60 -11.69
C SER A 28 -46.03 -30.57 -10.63
N GLU A 29 -46.91 -29.69 -11.00
CA GLU A 29 -48.35 -29.58 -10.68
C GLU A 29 -48.73 -29.26 -9.23
N THR A 30 -49.21 -28.07 -9.08
CA THR A 30 -50.39 -27.44 -8.44
C THR A 30 -51.16 -28.21 -7.37
N ILE A 31 -51.32 -27.62 -6.16
CA ILE A 31 -52.58 -27.58 -5.41
C ILE A 31 -52.65 -26.23 -4.62
N LYS A 32 -53.76 -25.52 -4.86
CA LYS A 32 -54.19 -24.34 -4.09
C LYS A 32 -54.84 -24.80 -2.79
N THR A 33 -54.58 -24.11 -1.69
CA THR A 33 -55.59 -23.92 -0.63
C THR A 33 -55.34 -22.59 0.09
N THR A 34 -56.31 -21.74 0.01
CA THR A 34 -56.49 -20.48 0.73
C THR A 34 -56.83 -20.73 2.20
N THR A 35 -56.18 -19.99 3.11
CA THR A 35 -56.81 -19.61 4.40
C THR A 35 -56.21 -18.27 4.86
N GLU A 36 -57.07 -17.25 4.89
CA GLU A 36 -56.84 -15.96 5.49
C GLU A 36 -56.71 -16.09 7.02
N LEU A 37 -55.67 -15.43 7.58
CA LEU A 37 -55.68 -14.98 8.95
C LEU A 37 -55.03 -13.59 8.99
N GLN A 38 -55.85 -12.58 9.25
CA GLN A 38 -55.46 -11.22 9.58
C GLN A 38 -54.65 -11.20 10.87
N GLY A 39 -53.46 -10.65 10.80
CA GLY A 39 -52.64 -10.27 11.95
C GLY A 39 -51.95 -8.96 11.65
N ASN A 40 -52.47 -7.87 12.19
CA ASN A 40 -51.83 -6.57 12.20
C ASN A 40 -50.47 -6.66 12.93
N SER A 41 -49.39 -6.54 12.19
CA SER A 41 -48.10 -6.14 12.73
C SER A 41 -47.59 -4.98 11.88
N THR A 42 -47.66 -3.77 12.44
CA THR A 42 -46.96 -2.58 11.92
C THR A 42 -45.48 -2.81 11.99
N SER A 43 -44.89 -3.38 10.93
CA SER A 43 -43.45 -3.33 10.70
C SER A 43 -43.14 -1.97 10.09
N THR A 44 -42.49 -1.11 10.85
CA THR A 44 -41.83 0.09 10.32
C THR A 44 -40.75 -0.40 9.33
N ALA A 45 -41.10 -0.43 8.06
CA ALA A 45 -40.13 -0.63 6.99
C ALA A 45 -39.13 0.54 7.06
N SER A 46 -37.92 0.25 7.48
CA SER A 46 -36.78 1.14 7.26
C SER A 46 -36.73 1.42 5.76
N ALA A 47 -36.90 2.68 5.37
CA ALA A 47 -36.80 3.10 3.99
C ALA A 47 -35.41 2.72 3.47
N LEU A 48 -35.34 1.71 2.61
CA LEU A 48 -34.15 1.36 1.84
C LEU A 48 -33.77 2.61 1.05
N GLN A 49 -32.61 3.17 1.35
CA GLN A 49 -32.03 4.23 0.52
C GLN A 49 -31.92 3.68 -0.91
N PRO A 50 -32.23 4.48 -1.93
CA PRO A 50 -32.12 4.04 -3.31
C PRO A 50 -30.69 3.56 -3.57
N ALA A 51 -30.54 2.34 -4.10
CA ALA A 51 -29.25 1.77 -4.44
C ALA A 51 -28.43 2.78 -5.27
N THR A 52 -27.23 3.09 -4.79
CA THR A 52 -26.32 4.00 -5.50
C THR A 52 -26.04 3.42 -6.89
N ARG A 53 -26.06 4.28 -7.92
CA ARG A 53 -25.67 3.85 -9.27
C ARG A 53 -24.23 3.35 -9.25
N SER A 54 -23.97 2.26 -10.00
CA SER A 54 -22.61 1.74 -10.20
C SER A 54 -21.68 2.81 -10.78
N ILE A 55 -20.40 2.79 -10.44
CA ILE A 55 -19.34 3.66 -11.03
C ILE A 55 -19.46 3.65 -12.56
N ALA A 56 -19.64 2.48 -13.17
CA ALA A 56 -19.74 2.34 -14.64
C ALA A 56 -20.92 3.11 -15.27
N SER A 57 -21.98 3.40 -14.53
CA SER A 57 -23.21 4.04 -15.05
C SER A 57 -23.44 5.47 -14.57
N ASP A 58 -22.63 5.99 -13.66
CA ASP A 58 -22.76 7.34 -13.11
C ASP A 58 -21.67 8.28 -13.66
N VAL A 59 -22.01 9.02 -14.72
CA VAL A 59 -21.08 9.93 -15.40
C VAL A 59 -20.58 11.04 -14.48
N GLN A 60 -21.41 11.55 -13.57
CA GLN A 60 -21.00 12.62 -12.65
C GLN A 60 -19.99 12.08 -11.64
N MET A 61 -20.22 10.89 -11.10
CA MET A 61 -19.29 10.23 -10.20
C MET A 61 -17.96 9.90 -10.89
N GLN A 62 -18.00 9.41 -12.14
CA GLN A 62 -16.79 9.18 -12.93
C GLN A 62 -15.98 10.47 -13.11
N GLN A 63 -16.64 11.59 -13.42
CA GLN A 63 -15.96 12.87 -13.58
C GLN A 63 -15.32 13.35 -12.28
N LYS A 64 -16.01 13.23 -11.15
CA LYS A 64 -15.44 13.54 -9.82
C LYS A 64 -14.22 12.69 -9.50
N LEU A 65 -14.31 11.38 -9.73
CA LEU A 65 -13.20 10.45 -9.53
C LEU A 65 -12.00 10.78 -10.43
N LYS A 66 -12.21 11.07 -11.70
CA LYS A 66 -11.13 11.49 -12.63
C LYS A 66 -10.46 12.77 -12.16
N THR A 67 -11.23 13.80 -11.80
CA THR A 67 -10.68 15.06 -11.27
C THR A 67 -9.86 14.82 -10.01
N PHE A 68 -10.39 14.04 -9.07
CA PHE A 68 -9.67 13.66 -7.86
C PHE A 68 -8.36 12.93 -8.20
N PHE A 69 -8.40 11.87 -9.00
CA PHE A 69 -7.21 11.09 -9.35
C PHE A 69 -6.13 11.91 -10.03
N ILE A 70 -6.51 12.75 -11.01
CA ILE A 70 -5.55 13.63 -11.70
C ILE A 70 -4.82 14.53 -10.69
N SER A 71 -5.54 15.07 -9.70
CA SER A 71 -4.95 15.94 -8.69
C SER A 71 -3.98 15.23 -7.73
N GLN A 72 -4.00 13.88 -7.67
CA GLN A 72 -3.19 13.10 -6.75
C GLN A 72 -1.96 12.41 -7.39
N LEU A 73 -1.83 12.39 -8.73
CA LEU A 73 -0.84 11.56 -9.43
C LEU A 73 0.61 11.76 -8.99
N ASP A 74 1.00 13.00 -8.75
CA ASP A 74 2.38 13.39 -8.42
C ASP A 74 2.50 14.09 -7.06
N LYS A 75 1.55 13.83 -6.14
CA LYS A 75 1.64 14.31 -4.74
C LYS A 75 2.43 13.33 -3.89
N ASP A 76 3.30 13.86 -3.04
CA ASP A 76 3.97 13.09 -1.99
C ASP A 76 2.96 12.72 -0.90
N MET A 77 2.25 13.71 -0.38
CA MET A 77 1.11 13.49 0.52
C MET A 77 -0.19 13.54 -0.27
N VAL A 78 -0.80 12.38 -0.45
CA VAL A 78 -2.08 12.22 -1.15
C VAL A 78 -3.21 12.68 -0.24
N GLU A 79 -4.14 13.46 -0.80
CA GLU A 79 -5.36 13.89 -0.10
C GLU A 79 -6.42 12.79 -0.09
N MET A 80 -7.33 12.83 0.88
CA MET A 80 -8.50 11.97 0.88
C MET A 80 -9.57 12.50 -0.09
N PRO A 81 -10.38 11.61 -0.68
CA PRO A 81 -11.53 12.02 -1.48
C PRO A 81 -12.54 12.84 -0.68
N GLU A 82 -13.39 13.60 -1.39
CA GLU A 82 -14.50 14.31 -0.80
C GLU A 82 -15.47 13.36 -0.05
N LYS A 83 -16.07 13.84 1.04
CA LYS A 83 -16.96 13.03 1.89
C LYS A 83 -18.15 12.42 1.15
N ASP A 84 -18.65 13.07 0.13
CA ASP A 84 -19.78 12.57 -0.65
C ASP A 84 -19.47 11.29 -1.41
N LEU A 85 -18.20 11.04 -1.77
CA LEU A 85 -17.77 9.76 -2.37
C LEU A 85 -17.81 8.60 -1.36
N TYR A 86 -17.53 8.86 -0.07
CA TYR A 86 -17.68 7.85 0.98
C TYR A 86 -19.16 7.52 1.26
N ASN A 87 -20.07 8.44 0.99
CA ASN A 87 -21.51 8.21 1.10
C ASN A 87 -22.09 7.42 -0.09
N LYS A 88 -21.30 7.16 -1.14
CA LYS A 88 -21.69 6.33 -2.28
C LYS A 88 -21.43 4.85 -1.98
N THR A 89 -22.38 4.23 -1.28
CA THR A 89 -22.31 2.82 -0.86
C THR A 89 -22.84 1.88 -1.93
N PHE A 90 -22.42 0.62 -1.89
CA PHE A 90 -22.88 -0.46 -2.75
C PHE A 90 -22.86 -1.80 -2.00
N ASP A 91 -23.54 -2.80 -2.54
CA ASP A 91 -23.60 -4.12 -1.93
C ASP A 91 -22.26 -4.86 -2.02
N ALA A 92 -21.94 -5.65 -0.99
CA ALA A 92 -20.71 -6.44 -0.95
C ALA A 92 -20.57 -7.39 -2.16
N SER A 93 -21.66 -7.90 -2.72
CA SER A 93 -21.66 -8.69 -3.95
C SER A 93 -21.17 -7.93 -5.19
N SER A 94 -21.17 -6.61 -5.15
CA SER A 94 -20.72 -5.74 -6.24
C SER A 94 -19.26 -5.32 -6.14
N ILE A 95 -18.55 -5.67 -5.06
CA ILE A 95 -17.16 -5.21 -4.80
C ILE A 95 -16.27 -5.44 -6.02
N ALA A 96 -16.19 -6.64 -6.53
CA ALA A 96 -15.32 -6.97 -7.67
C ALA A 96 -15.65 -6.16 -8.94
N LYS A 97 -16.94 -5.93 -9.19
CA LYS A 97 -17.41 -5.13 -10.34
C LYS A 97 -17.02 -3.66 -10.19
N GLU A 98 -17.20 -3.11 -8.99
CA GLU A 98 -16.86 -1.70 -8.73
C GLU A 98 -15.34 -1.49 -8.70
N GLN A 99 -14.56 -2.47 -8.22
CA GLN A 99 -13.09 -2.47 -8.34
C GLN A 99 -12.63 -2.47 -9.80
N ASP A 100 -13.21 -3.29 -10.66
CA ASP A 100 -12.91 -3.30 -12.11
C ASP A 100 -13.23 -1.95 -12.77
N SER A 101 -14.38 -1.37 -12.44
CA SER A 101 -14.78 -0.05 -12.94
C SER A 101 -13.85 1.06 -12.45
N MET A 102 -13.47 1.04 -11.18
CA MET A 102 -12.52 1.98 -10.57
C MET A 102 -11.15 1.88 -11.22
N TRP A 103 -10.66 0.66 -11.43
CA TRP A 103 -9.37 0.41 -12.08
C TRP A 103 -9.34 0.92 -13.53
N LYS A 104 -10.41 0.72 -14.30
CA LYS A 104 -10.51 1.26 -15.67
C LYS A 104 -10.40 2.79 -15.69
N LEU A 105 -11.07 3.48 -14.75
CA LEU A 105 -10.95 4.94 -14.63
C LEU A 105 -9.52 5.36 -14.25
N TRP A 106 -8.89 4.64 -13.33
CA TRP A 106 -7.50 4.91 -12.94
C TRP A 106 -6.54 4.75 -14.11
N VAL A 107 -6.67 3.69 -14.91
CA VAL A 107 -5.86 3.46 -16.12
C VAL A 107 -6.08 4.60 -17.13
N GLU A 108 -7.33 5.01 -17.35
CA GLU A 108 -7.66 6.12 -18.25
C GLU A 108 -7.00 7.43 -17.83
N VAL A 109 -7.08 7.77 -16.54
CA VAL A 109 -6.45 8.98 -15.98
C VAL A 109 -4.93 8.95 -16.13
N ASN A 110 -4.32 7.77 -16.04
CA ASN A 110 -2.87 7.62 -16.16
C ASN A 110 -2.36 7.53 -17.60
N LYS A 111 -3.23 7.47 -18.61
CA LYS A 111 -2.83 7.27 -20.01
C LYS A 111 -1.84 8.32 -20.50
N GLU A 112 -2.10 9.59 -20.22
CA GLU A 112 -1.22 10.68 -20.62
C GLU A 112 0.14 10.61 -19.90
N SER A 113 0.14 10.29 -18.59
CA SER A 113 1.39 10.08 -17.83
C SER A 113 2.20 8.91 -18.37
N LEU A 114 1.54 7.82 -18.75
CA LEU A 114 2.19 6.63 -19.31
C LEU A 114 2.81 6.95 -20.68
N GLU A 115 2.10 7.67 -21.53
CA GLU A 115 2.57 8.08 -22.86
C GLU A 115 3.74 9.07 -22.76
N LYS A 116 3.61 10.11 -21.94
CA LYS A 116 4.66 11.14 -21.76
C LYS A 116 5.91 10.60 -21.07
N SER A 117 5.76 9.62 -20.19
CA SER A 117 6.89 9.01 -19.49
C SER A 117 7.68 8.04 -20.35
N GLU A 118 7.19 7.71 -21.53
CA GLU A 118 7.75 6.70 -22.45
C GLU A 118 7.91 5.30 -21.82
N PHE A 119 7.26 5.06 -20.65
CA PHE A 119 7.37 3.82 -19.91
C PHE A 119 6.92 2.59 -20.75
N ASN A 120 5.95 2.76 -21.63
CA ASN A 120 5.42 1.70 -22.47
C ASN A 120 6.36 1.32 -23.65
N LYS A 121 7.37 2.14 -23.97
CA LYS A 121 8.37 1.80 -25.00
C LYS A 121 9.34 0.69 -24.55
N VAL A 122 9.37 0.37 -23.28
CA VAL A 122 10.25 -0.65 -22.72
C VAL A 122 10.13 -2.03 -23.38
N LEU A 123 8.95 -2.40 -23.86
CA LEU A 123 8.71 -3.67 -24.56
C LEU A 123 9.45 -3.76 -25.91
N GLN A 124 10.03 -2.68 -26.40
CA GLN A 124 10.82 -2.64 -27.61
C GLN A 124 12.32 -2.94 -27.37
N GLY A 125 12.67 -3.37 -26.14
CA GLY A 125 14.04 -3.66 -25.72
C GLY A 125 14.59 -2.62 -24.74
N GLN A 126 15.91 -2.40 -24.76
CA GLN A 126 16.51 -1.38 -23.91
C GLN A 126 16.07 0.01 -24.34
N HIS A 127 15.56 0.80 -23.40
CA HIS A 127 15.12 2.17 -23.63
C HIS A 127 15.58 3.10 -22.50
N GLU A 128 16.12 4.28 -22.85
CA GLU A 128 16.49 5.31 -21.87
C GLU A 128 15.34 6.31 -21.72
N LEU A 129 15.00 6.62 -20.48
CA LEU A 129 13.99 7.61 -20.10
C LEU A 129 14.66 8.80 -19.41
N ILE A 130 14.05 9.98 -19.52
CA ILE A 130 14.42 11.16 -18.74
C ILE A 130 13.15 11.68 -18.06
N TRP A 131 13.17 11.75 -16.73
CA TRP A 131 12.07 12.24 -15.94
C TRP A 131 12.46 13.50 -15.15
N GLU A 132 11.51 14.40 -15.03
CA GLU A 132 11.55 15.46 -14.01
C GLU A 132 10.88 14.97 -12.75
N LEU A 133 11.53 15.25 -11.62
CA LEU A 133 11.08 14.92 -10.28
C LEU A 133 10.85 16.21 -9.47
N PRO A 134 10.14 16.15 -8.33
CA PRO A 134 10.02 17.29 -7.44
C PRO A 134 11.37 17.92 -7.07
N GLN A 135 11.32 19.14 -6.56
CA GLN A 135 12.52 19.95 -6.22
C GLN A 135 13.46 20.18 -7.43
N GLN A 136 12.88 20.22 -8.65
CA GLN A 136 13.62 20.43 -9.92
C GLN A 136 14.72 19.38 -10.17
N GLN A 137 14.61 18.23 -9.56
CA GLN A 137 15.51 17.11 -9.77
C GLN A 137 15.23 16.45 -11.12
N LYS A 138 16.29 16.03 -11.81
CA LYS A 138 16.19 15.25 -13.05
C LYS A 138 16.77 13.86 -12.84
N MET A 139 16.17 12.88 -13.48
CA MET A 139 16.62 11.50 -13.44
C MET A 139 16.65 10.93 -14.86
N LYS A 140 17.69 10.16 -15.16
CA LYS A 140 17.67 9.21 -16.26
C LYS A 140 17.31 7.83 -15.73
N ALA A 141 16.73 6.99 -16.58
CA ALA A 141 16.58 5.57 -16.29
C ALA A 141 16.75 4.76 -17.57
N THR A 142 17.38 3.62 -17.44
CA THR A 142 17.34 2.57 -18.46
C THR A 142 16.30 1.54 -18.05
N MET A 143 15.41 1.21 -18.96
CA MET A 143 14.54 0.04 -18.83
C MET A 143 15.05 -1.08 -19.74
N LEU A 144 15.09 -2.29 -19.18
CA LEU A 144 15.60 -3.47 -19.86
C LEU A 144 14.68 -4.65 -19.61
N SER A 145 14.02 -5.14 -20.66
CA SER A 145 13.23 -6.36 -20.62
C SER A 145 14.03 -7.56 -21.11
N ARG A 146 13.81 -8.72 -20.53
CA ARG A 146 14.41 -9.99 -20.92
C ARG A 146 13.32 -11.01 -21.22
N GLY A 147 13.38 -11.59 -22.41
CA GLY A 147 12.36 -12.52 -22.90
C GLY A 147 11.05 -11.81 -23.27
N THR A 148 10.05 -12.60 -23.60
CA THR A 148 8.69 -12.11 -23.89
C THR A 148 7.91 -11.90 -22.59
N THR A 149 6.91 -11.02 -22.62
CA THR A 149 6.04 -10.79 -21.46
C THR A 149 5.38 -12.11 -21.02
N PRO A 150 5.60 -12.56 -19.79
CA PRO A 150 4.98 -13.78 -19.28
C PRO A 150 3.49 -13.58 -19.03
N ASN A 151 2.73 -14.68 -18.94
CA ASN A 151 1.36 -14.61 -18.49
C ASN A 151 1.29 -14.00 -17.07
N GLY A 152 0.47 -12.99 -16.89
CA GLY A 152 0.37 -12.20 -15.64
C GLY A 152 1.37 -11.06 -15.51
N GLY A 153 2.22 -10.82 -16.52
CA GLY A 153 3.17 -9.69 -16.57
C GLY A 153 4.56 -10.02 -16.02
N TYR A 154 5.51 -9.13 -16.35
CA TYR A 154 6.88 -9.25 -15.86
C TYR A 154 6.98 -9.03 -14.34
N PRO A 155 7.81 -9.79 -13.63
CA PRO A 155 8.40 -9.32 -12.40
C PRO A 155 9.28 -8.09 -12.69
N LEU A 156 9.09 -7.02 -11.91
CA LEU A 156 9.83 -5.76 -12.03
C LEU A 156 10.91 -5.69 -10.95
N PHE A 157 12.15 -5.42 -11.38
CA PHE A 157 13.27 -5.11 -10.50
C PHE A 157 13.66 -3.64 -10.61
N ILE A 158 13.57 -2.89 -9.52
CA ILE A 158 14.11 -1.54 -9.41
C ILE A 158 15.54 -1.66 -8.90
N SER A 159 16.53 -1.28 -9.73
CA SER A 159 17.96 -1.49 -9.46
C SER A 159 18.67 -0.17 -9.19
N LEU A 160 18.95 0.13 -7.92
CA LEU A 160 19.55 1.39 -7.48
C LEU A 160 21.07 1.31 -7.55
N HIS A 161 21.70 2.27 -8.25
CA HIS A 161 23.17 2.27 -8.37
C HIS A 161 23.86 2.79 -7.09
N GLY A 162 25.10 2.36 -6.91
CA GLY A 162 26.01 2.89 -5.93
C GLY A 162 26.53 4.27 -6.33
N GLY A 163 27.72 4.61 -5.89
CA GLY A 163 28.43 5.78 -6.36
C GLY A 163 28.78 6.78 -5.29
N GLY A 164 29.39 7.86 -5.71
CA GLY A 164 30.20 8.66 -4.88
C GLY A 164 29.70 10.04 -4.56
N LYS A 165 30.59 10.78 -3.94
CA LYS A 165 30.39 12.05 -3.26
C LYS A 165 30.91 13.23 -4.09
N ALA A 166 31.02 13.09 -5.41
CA ALA A 166 31.57 14.17 -6.21
C ALA A 166 30.53 15.28 -6.38
N PHE A 167 30.77 16.43 -5.81
CA PHE A 167 30.03 17.64 -6.15
C PHE A 167 30.44 18.07 -7.55
N VAL A 168 29.49 18.07 -8.45
CA VAL A 168 29.64 18.56 -9.83
C VAL A 168 28.56 19.60 -10.11
N ASN A 169 28.89 20.61 -10.90
CA ASN A 169 27.93 21.66 -11.26
C ASN A 169 26.77 21.10 -12.09
N ASN A 170 27.04 20.12 -12.92
CA ASN A 170 26.04 19.39 -13.69
C ASN A 170 26.02 17.93 -13.18
N PRO A 171 24.91 17.47 -12.59
CA PRO A 171 24.81 16.13 -12.03
C PRO A 171 25.13 15.00 -13.01
N TRP A 172 24.89 15.23 -14.32
CA TRP A 172 25.21 14.24 -15.37
C TRP A 172 26.73 14.09 -15.60
N ASP A 173 27.54 15.00 -15.12
CA ASP A 173 29.00 14.99 -15.31
C ASP A 173 29.71 14.14 -14.21
N SER A 174 28.98 13.63 -13.23
CA SER A 174 29.53 12.72 -12.22
C SER A 174 29.97 11.40 -12.86
N GLN A 175 31.27 11.22 -12.98
CA GLN A 175 31.84 9.96 -13.52
C GLN A 175 31.50 8.78 -12.60
N SER A 176 31.60 8.98 -11.28
CA SER A 176 31.26 7.94 -10.29
C SER A 176 29.81 7.44 -10.44
N ASN A 177 28.85 8.34 -10.62
CA ASN A 177 27.46 7.96 -10.85
C ASN A 177 27.27 7.30 -12.22
N THR A 178 27.98 7.76 -13.23
CA THR A 178 27.96 7.14 -14.57
C THR A 178 28.48 5.72 -14.52
N ASP A 179 29.63 5.49 -13.89
CA ASP A 179 30.24 4.15 -13.79
C ASP A 179 29.35 3.20 -12.98
N ALA A 180 28.80 3.65 -11.86
CA ALA A 180 27.90 2.85 -11.04
C ALA A 180 26.58 2.51 -11.77
N TYR A 181 26.03 3.46 -12.52
CA TYR A 181 24.85 3.24 -13.36
C TYR A 181 25.12 2.21 -14.47
N GLN A 182 26.25 2.34 -15.19
CA GLN A 182 26.67 1.38 -16.21
C GLN A 182 26.95 -0.01 -15.62
N TYR A 183 27.47 -0.07 -14.38
CA TYR A 183 27.64 -1.33 -13.67
C TYR A 183 26.30 -2.02 -13.41
N ASN A 184 25.26 -1.28 -12.96
CA ASN A 184 23.92 -1.85 -12.75
C ASN A 184 23.29 -2.34 -14.08
N ILE A 185 23.46 -1.61 -15.18
CA ILE A 185 23.02 -2.07 -16.51
C ILE A 185 23.73 -3.38 -16.86
N SER A 186 25.05 -3.47 -16.60
CA SER A 186 25.81 -4.68 -16.85
C SER A 186 25.39 -5.86 -15.97
N LEU A 187 24.98 -5.62 -14.73
CA LEU A 187 24.42 -6.64 -13.86
C LEU A 187 23.10 -7.18 -14.41
N ALA A 188 22.18 -6.30 -14.78
CA ALA A 188 20.90 -6.67 -15.37
C ALA A 188 21.06 -7.47 -16.68
N ASN A 189 22.03 -7.08 -17.53
CA ASN A 189 22.35 -7.82 -18.76
C ASN A 189 22.91 -9.22 -18.49
N ARG A 190 23.59 -9.44 -17.38
CA ARG A 190 24.15 -10.74 -16.97
C ARG A 190 23.19 -11.58 -16.14
N GLU A 191 22.06 -11.02 -15.76
CA GLU A 191 21.07 -11.72 -14.95
C GLU A 191 20.59 -12.99 -15.68
N ARG A 192 20.47 -14.08 -14.94
CA ARG A 192 20.13 -15.40 -15.50
C ARG A 192 18.65 -15.61 -15.66
N GLU A 193 17.86 -14.91 -14.84
CA GLU A 193 16.41 -15.03 -14.85
C GLU A 193 15.82 -14.40 -16.12
N TRP A 194 15.17 -15.21 -16.92
CA TRP A 194 14.42 -14.78 -18.09
C TRP A 194 13.04 -14.30 -17.69
N PHE A 195 12.41 -13.57 -18.59
CA PHE A 195 11.07 -12.99 -18.39
C PHE A 195 11.02 -11.98 -17.22
N THR A 196 12.06 -11.17 -17.11
CA THR A 196 12.20 -10.11 -16.10
C THR A 196 12.27 -8.73 -16.75
N LEU A 197 11.87 -7.70 -15.99
CA LEU A 197 11.97 -6.30 -16.36
C LEU A 197 12.81 -5.57 -15.31
N PHE A 198 13.79 -4.82 -15.75
CA PHE A 198 14.62 -3.97 -14.91
C PHE A 198 14.31 -2.49 -15.16
N PHE A 199 14.10 -1.75 -14.10
CA PHE A 199 14.12 -0.29 -14.10
C PHE A 199 15.38 0.15 -13.36
N ILE A 200 16.30 0.79 -14.07
CA ILE A 200 17.64 1.16 -13.58
C ILE A 200 17.76 2.67 -13.62
N PRO A 201 17.46 3.40 -12.52
CA PRO A 201 17.56 4.85 -12.48
C PRO A 201 19.00 5.31 -12.31
N ARG A 202 19.34 6.47 -12.88
CA ARG A 202 20.53 7.24 -12.60
C ARG A 202 20.11 8.59 -12.01
N MET A 203 20.49 8.81 -10.76
CA MET A 203 20.20 10.07 -10.12
C MET A 203 21.14 11.17 -10.58
N ALA A 204 20.59 12.38 -10.64
CA ALA A 204 21.31 13.59 -10.90
C ALA A 204 22.04 14.13 -9.67
N ASP A 205 21.54 13.84 -8.47
CA ASP A 205 22.07 14.33 -7.21
C ASP A 205 23.14 13.37 -6.65
N ASP A 206 24.29 13.91 -6.27
CA ASP A 206 25.42 13.16 -5.69
C ASP A 206 25.45 13.18 -4.16
N ARG A 207 24.43 13.74 -3.49
CA ARG A 207 24.35 13.71 -2.02
C ARG A 207 24.22 12.27 -1.51
N VAL A 208 24.88 12.01 -0.38
CA VAL A 208 24.69 10.74 0.36
C VAL A 208 23.22 10.65 0.81
N GLY A 209 22.62 9.47 0.72
CA GLY A 209 21.21 9.26 1.10
C GLY A 209 20.20 9.68 0.04
N ARG A 210 20.62 10.01 -1.15
CA ARG A 210 19.79 10.47 -2.25
C ARG A 210 18.63 9.52 -2.62
N TRP A 211 18.77 8.20 -2.39
CA TRP A 211 17.76 7.23 -2.78
C TRP A 211 16.51 7.19 -1.90
N TYR A 212 16.50 7.86 -0.76
CA TYR A 212 15.36 7.91 0.16
C TYR A 212 14.88 9.32 0.51
N LEU A 213 15.40 10.33 -0.16
CA LEU A 213 14.86 11.69 -0.11
C LEU A 213 13.54 11.79 -0.91
N GLN A 214 12.78 12.86 -0.71
CA GLN A 214 11.45 13.03 -1.30
C GLN A 214 11.40 12.79 -2.81
N PRO A 215 12.25 13.39 -3.66
CA PRO A 215 12.16 13.15 -5.11
C PRO A 215 12.31 11.69 -5.50
N GLN A 216 13.17 10.94 -4.79
CA GLN A 216 13.47 9.55 -5.06
C GLN A 216 12.37 8.61 -4.57
N ARG A 217 11.76 8.89 -3.40
CA ARG A 217 10.56 8.18 -2.95
C ARG A 217 9.42 8.34 -3.95
N MET A 218 9.23 9.56 -4.45
CA MET A 218 8.23 9.83 -5.49
C MET A 218 8.56 9.15 -6.82
N MET A 219 9.84 9.02 -7.18
CA MET A 219 10.27 8.21 -8.33
C MET A 219 9.84 6.75 -8.15
N VAL A 220 10.12 6.13 -7.02
CA VAL A 220 9.71 4.73 -6.75
C VAL A 220 8.19 4.58 -6.83
N ARG A 221 7.43 5.50 -6.23
CA ARG A 221 5.97 5.52 -6.31
C ARG A 221 5.48 5.65 -7.77
N ARG A 222 6.09 6.56 -8.57
CA ARG A 222 5.77 6.73 -10.00
C ARG A 222 6.07 5.46 -10.80
N VAL A 223 7.19 4.80 -10.56
CA VAL A 223 7.54 3.53 -11.22
C VAL A 223 6.49 2.46 -10.90
N CYS A 224 6.12 2.27 -9.64
CA CYS A 224 5.11 1.30 -9.25
C CYS A 224 3.75 1.61 -9.89
N ARG A 225 3.34 2.89 -9.93
CA ARG A 225 2.10 3.35 -10.56
C ARG A 225 2.08 3.06 -12.07
N LEU A 226 3.12 3.47 -12.79
CA LEU A 226 3.22 3.27 -14.24
C LEU A 226 3.35 1.79 -14.59
N ALA A 227 4.09 1.02 -13.80
CA ALA A 227 4.18 -0.42 -13.94
C ALA A 227 2.79 -1.08 -13.85
N ALA A 228 2.01 -0.72 -12.83
CA ALA A 228 0.68 -1.29 -12.64
C ALA A 228 -0.28 -0.95 -13.79
N VAL A 229 -0.32 0.33 -14.22
CA VAL A 229 -1.24 0.77 -15.30
C VAL A 229 -0.78 0.36 -16.70
N SER A 230 0.48 -0.02 -16.87
CA SER A 230 1.01 -0.46 -18.17
C SER A 230 0.41 -1.78 -18.65
N GLY A 231 -0.06 -2.61 -17.73
CA GLY A 231 -0.62 -3.94 -18.01
C GLY A 231 0.41 -5.02 -18.34
N PHE A 232 1.71 -4.69 -18.41
CA PHE A 232 2.76 -5.68 -18.70
C PHE A 232 3.65 -6.05 -17.50
N VAL A 233 3.38 -5.49 -16.33
CA VAL A 233 4.06 -5.83 -15.07
C VAL A 233 3.10 -6.55 -14.12
N ASN A 234 3.59 -7.59 -13.45
CA ASN A 234 2.84 -8.27 -12.42
C ASN A 234 2.87 -7.44 -11.11
N PRO A 235 1.74 -6.87 -10.65
CA PRO A 235 1.72 -6.01 -9.47
C PRO A 235 2.06 -6.73 -8.16
N LYS A 236 2.04 -8.07 -8.15
CA LYS A 236 2.50 -8.89 -7.01
C LYS A 236 4.00 -9.08 -6.96
N LYS A 237 4.72 -8.79 -8.06
CA LYS A 237 6.14 -9.11 -8.24
C LYS A 237 6.97 -7.87 -8.56
N ILE A 238 6.99 -6.94 -7.60
CA ILE A 238 7.83 -5.74 -7.65
C ILE A 238 8.91 -5.87 -6.58
N TYR A 239 10.17 -5.79 -7.00
CA TYR A 239 11.35 -5.94 -6.16
C TYR A 239 12.24 -4.71 -6.26
N ILE A 240 12.98 -4.42 -5.19
CA ILE A 240 13.99 -3.37 -5.20
C ILE A 240 15.30 -3.91 -4.64
N PHE A 241 16.39 -3.59 -5.29
CA PHE A 241 17.72 -3.88 -4.80
C PHE A 241 18.67 -2.75 -5.14
N GLY A 242 19.82 -2.72 -4.49
CA GLY A 242 20.81 -1.71 -4.80
C GLY A 242 22.18 -2.09 -4.28
N TYR A 243 23.19 -1.49 -4.88
CA TYR A 243 24.59 -1.71 -4.53
C TYR A 243 25.16 -0.48 -3.80
N SER A 244 25.91 -0.67 -2.71
CA SER A 244 26.57 0.39 -1.97
C SER A 244 25.57 1.48 -1.58
N GLU A 245 25.67 2.71 -2.09
CA GLU A 245 24.69 3.78 -1.84
C GLU A 245 23.25 3.37 -2.22
N GLY A 246 23.09 2.67 -3.35
CA GLY A 246 21.79 2.10 -3.72
C GLY A 246 21.31 1.01 -2.77
N GLY A 247 22.26 0.29 -2.13
CA GLY A 247 21.97 -0.69 -1.10
C GLY A 247 21.42 -0.02 0.19
N TYR A 248 22.01 1.09 0.64
CA TYR A 248 21.44 1.90 1.72
C TYR A 248 20.04 2.42 1.36
N GLY A 249 19.87 2.88 0.11
CA GLY A 249 18.57 3.32 -0.39
C GLY A 249 17.53 2.21 -0.35
N SER A 250 17.81 1.02 -0.89
CA SER A 250 16.89 -0.10 -0.86
C SER A 250 16.59 -0.57 0.56
N HIS A 251 17.57 -0.55 1.47
CA HIS A 251 17.38 -0.89 2.88
C HIS A 251 16.39 0.07 3.56
N ARG A 252 16.63 1.39 3.50
CA ARG A 252 15.73 2.39 4.12
C ARG A 252 14.34 2.37 3.51
N LEU A 253 14.21 2.22 2.19
CA LEU A 253 12.92 2.09 1.53
C LEU A 253 12.16 0.83 1.96
N ALA A 254 12.87 -0.28 2.23
CA ALA A 254 12.25 -1.49 2.78
C ALA A 254 11.61 -1.25 4.16
N LEU A 255 12.22 -0.40 4.99
CA LEU A 255 11.69 -0.07 6.31
C LEU A 255 10.57 0.96 6.26
N PHE A 256 10.59 1.85 5.28
CA PHE A 256 9.65 2.95 5.15
C PHE A 256 8.36 2.58 4.41
N MET A 257 8.48 1.81 3.30
CA MET A 257 7.38 1.43 2.42
C MET A 257 7.46 -0.07 2.05
N PRO A 258 7.50 -0.97 3.06
CA PRO A 258 7.71 -2.41 2.86
C PRO A 258 6.63 -3.04 1.96
N ASP A 259 5.45 -2.50 2.00
CA ASP A 259 4.23 -2.94 1.31
C ASP A 259 4.20 -2.62 -0.20
N TYR A 260 5.18 -1.88 -0.70
CA TYR A 260 5.37 -1.67 -2.15
C TYR A 260 6.08 -2.84 -2.82
N PHE A 261 6.82 -3.64 -2.06
CA PHE A 261 7.73 -4.65 -2.60
C PHE A 261 7.35 -6.08 -2.19
N ALA A 262 7.58 -7.01 -3.11
CA ALA A 262 7.55 -8.44 -2.83
C ALA A 262 8.84 -8.88 -2.10
N GLY A 263 9.93 -8.18 -2.36
CA GLY A 263 11.21 -8.41 -1.70
C GLY A 263 12.23 -7.32 -2.00
N VAL A 264 13.21 -7.22 -1.12
CA VAL A 264 14.25 -6.19 -1.13
C VAL A 264 15.61 -6.81 -0.91
N SER A 265 16.65 -6.32 -1.64
CA SER A 265 18.01 -6.86 -1.49
C SER A 265 19.07 -5.75 -1.46
N PRO A 266 19.48 -5.26 -0.28
CA PRO A 266 20.69 -4.47 -0.12
C PRO A 266 21.94 -5.28 -0.43
N ILE A 267 22.84 -4.70 -1.25
CA ILE A 267 24.10 -5.32 -1.66
C ILE A 267 25.26 -4.40 -1.26
N ALA A 268 26.23 -4.92 -0.53
CA ALA A 268 27.40 -4.18 -0.01
C ALA A 268 26.98 -2.91 0.76
N ALA A 269 25.86 -2.98 1.46
CA ALA A 269 25.33 -1.91 2.31
C ALA A 269 24.46 -2.51 3.41
N CYS A 270 24.54 -1.95 4.61
CA CYS A 270 23.67 -2.29 5.72
C CYS A 270 23.58 -1.08 6.66
N GLU A 271 22.35 -0.69 6.99
CA GLU A 271 22.08 0.37 7.97
C GLU A 271 22.28 -0.13 9.40
N PRO A 272 22.52 0.75 10.37
CA PRO A 272 22.39 0.43 11.78
C PRO A 272 21.04 -0.23 12.08
N LEU A 273 20.98 -1.07 13.11
CA LEU A 273 19.77 -1.76 13.48
C LEU A 273 18.68 -0.78 13.92
N LYS A 274 17.67 -0.60 13.08
CA LYS A 274 16.51 0.27 13.30
C LYS A 274 15.27 -0.36 12.64
N ALA A 275 14.15 -0.39 13.36
CA ALA A 275 12.85 -0.83 12.86
C ALA A 275 12.84 -2.21 12.14
N PRO A 276 13.54 -3.25 12.64
CA PRO A 276 13.53 -4.56 11.99
C PRO A 276 12.12 -5.18 11.93
N GLU A 277 11.23 -4.75 12.79
CA GLU A 277 9.81 -5.17 12.84
C GLU A 277 9.05 -4.79 11.57
N ASN A 278 9.44 -3.71 10.88
CA ASN A 278 8.82 -3.26 9.63
C ASN A 278 8.99 -4.28 8.49
N LEU A 279 9.94 -5.21 8.62
CA LEU A 279 10.19 -6.27 7.64
C LEU A 279 9.31 -7.51 7.81
N ARG A 280 8.33 -7.50 8.73
CA ARG A 280 7.47 -8.68 8.99
C ARG A 280 6.88 -9.29 7.72
N ASN A 281 6.42 -8.47 6.80
CA ASN A 281 5.63 -8.91 5.64
C ASN A 281 6.33 -8.74 4.29
N VAL A 282 7.61 -8.41 4.26
CA VAL A 282 8.42 -8.28 3.04
C VAL A 282 9.64 -9.19 3.12
N ALA A 283 9.99 -9.85 2.01
CA ALA A 283 11.21 -10.65 1.94
C ALA A 283 12.45 -9.74 1.90
N PHE A 284 13.46 -10.03 2.71
CA PHE A 284 14.63 -9.16 2.86
C PHE A 284 15.94 -9.94 2.79
N ALA A 285 16.80 -9.62 1.81
CA ALA A 285 18.06 -10.30 1.59
C ALA A 285 19.24 -9.34 1.59
N VAL A 286 20.16 -9.48 2.54
CA VAL A 286 21.43 -8.73 2.56
C VAL A 286 22.54 -9.57 1.96
N HIS A 287 23.29 -9.00 1.02
CA HIS A 287 24.54 -9.58 0.52
C HIS A 287 25.70 -8.68 0.92
N MET A 288 26.64 -9.21 1.70
CA MET A 288 27.72 -8.44 2.33
C MET A 288 29.06 -9.16 2.21
N GLY A 289 30.10 -8.43 1.87
CA GLY A 289 31.45 -8.93 2.05
C GLY A 289 31.80 -9.04 3.54
N GLU A 290 32.32 -10.19 3.95
CA GLU A 290 32.63 -10.44 5.38
C GLU A 290 33.66 -9.44 5.94
N GLU A 291 34.54 -8.91 5.06
CA GLU A 291 35.59 -7.94 5.35
C GLU A 291 35.21 -6.50 4.99
N ASP A 292 33.93 -6.23 4.62
CA ASP A 292 33.45 -4.87 4.32
C ASP A 292 33.21 -4.08 5.61
N ASN A 293 34.29 -3.64 6.25
CA ASN A 293 34.27 -2.95 7.55
C ASN A 293 34.00 -1.45 7.44
N GLY A 294 34.01 -0.89 6.22
CA GLY A 294 33.70 0.53 6.02
C GLY A 294 32.30 0.88 6.52
N PHE A 295 32.15 1.98 7.27
CA PHE A 295 30.88 2.42 7.87
C PHE A 295 30.17 1.37 8.75
N GLY A 296 30.91 0.36 9.23
CA GLY A 296 30.34 -0.70 10.06
C GLY A 296 29.48 -1.72 9.32
N ARG A 297 29.45 -1.74 7.99
CA ARG A 297 28.53 -2.52 7.15
C ARG A 297 28.48 -3.99 7.51
N ALA A 298 29.64 -4.67 7.58
CA ALA A 298 29.69 -6.09 7.92
C ALA A 298 29.20 -6.36 9.36
N SER A 299 29.50 -5.48 10.31
CA SER A 299 29.04 -5.60 11.70
C SER A 299 27.52 -5.43 11.78
N TYR A 300 26.95 -4.43 11.10
CA TYR A 300 25.51 -4.24 11.04
C TYR A 300 24.81 -5.42 10.37
N ALA A 301 25.35 -5.96 9.28
CA ALA A 301 24.76 -7.13 8.62
C ALA A 301 24.67 -8.35 9.58
N ARG A 302 25.67 -8.56 10.45
CA ARG A 302 25.60 -9.61 11.49
C ARG A 302 24.51 -9.33 12.51
N LEU A 303 24.37 -8.07 13.00
CA LEU A 303 23.29 -7.69 13.92
C LEU A 303 21.91 -7.90 13.28
N TRP A 304 21.73 -7.51 12.03
CA TRP A 304 20.48 -7.75 11.29
C TRP A 304 20.17 -9.24 11.13
N LYS A 305 21.20 -10.08 10.84
CA LYS A 305 21.05 -11.53 10.75
C LYS A 305 20.49 -12.11 12.04
N ASP A 306 21.10 -11.75 13.17
CA ASP A 306 20.73 -12.28 14.47
C ASP A 306 19.32 -11.81 14.87
N LYS A 307 19.02 -10.52 14.67
CA LYS A 307 17.71 -9.94 15.00
C LYS A 307 16.57 -10.50 14.15
N LEU A 308 16.77 -10.62 12.84
CA LEU A 308 15.75 -11.20 11.97
C LEU A 308 15.51 -12.69 12.26
N ALA A 309 16.55 -13.44 12.60
CA ALA A 309 16.41 -14.82 13.03
C ALA A 309 15.65 -14.94 14.36
N GLU A 310 15.85 -14.03 15.31
CA GLU A 310 15.07 -13.92 16.54
C GLU A 310 13.59 -13.66 16.26
N LEU A 311 13.29 -12.63 15.43
CA LEU A 311 11.92 -12.27 15.07
C LEU A 311 11.19 -13.41 14.34
N GLN A 312 11.88 -14.08 13.42
CA GLN A 312 11.31 -15.21 12.68
C GLN A 312 10.98 -16.41 13.58
N LYS A 313 11.77 -16.67 14.63
CA LYS A 313 11.45 -17.72 15.61
C LYS A 313 10.15 -17.44 16.37
N GLN A 314 9.82 -16.16 16.59
CA GLN A 314 8.59 -15.74 17.27
C GLN A 314 7.37 -15.72 16.35
N ALA A 315 7.58 -15.60 15.03
CA ALA A 315 6.54 -15.43 14.03
C ALA A 315 6.85 -16.28 12.78
N GLN A 316 6.49 -17.58 12.85
CA GLN A 316 6.67 -18.49 11.73
C GLN A 316 5.95 -17.97 10.48
N ASN A 317 6.61 -18.08 9.31
CA ASN A 317 6.16 -17.58 8.00
C ASN A 317 6.22 -16.06 7.78
N ASP A 318 6.60 -15.29 8.80
CA ASP A 318 6.92 -13.87 8.68
C ASP A 318 8.45 -13.66 8.70
N TYR A 319 8.90 -12.43 8.48
CA TYR A 319 10.33 -12.08 8.48
C TYR A 319 11.17 -12.98 7.57
N ILE A 320 10.67 -13.29 6.37
CA ILE A 320 11.41 -14.07 5.38
C ILE A 320 12.69 -13.31 5.04
N HIS A 321 13.84 -13.88 5.41
CA HIS A 321 15.11 -13.18 5.24
C HIS A 321 16.25 -14.10 4.85
N LYS A 322 17.29 -13.48 4.28
CA LYS A 322 18.58 -14.07 3.97
C LYS A 322 19.68 -13.04 4.25
N VAL A 323 20.64 -13.36 5.07
CA VAL A 323 21.85 -12.55 5.22
C VAL A 323 23.04 -13.38 4.79
N ASN A 324 23.57 -13.06 3.60
CA ASN A 324 24.67 -13.75 2.96
C ASN A 324 25.96 -12.98 3.20
N MET A 325 26.79 -13.49 4.14
CA MET A 325 28.14 -13.01 4.38
C MET A 325 29.10 -13.76 3.46
N ILE A 326 29.77 -13.06 2.55
CA ILE A 326 30.65 -13.64 1.53
C ILE A 326 32.08 -13.66 2.05
N PRO A 327 32.66 -14.84 2.36
CA PRO A 327 33.98 -14.96 2.99
C PRO A 327 35.10 -14.33 2.15
N GLY A 328 36.04 -13.68 2.82
CA GLY A 328 37.23 -13.09 2.20
C GLY A 328 36.94 -11.97 1.20
N ARG A 329 35.75 -11.36 1.25
CA ARG A 329 35.38 -10.25 0.38
C ARG A 329 35.16 -8.97 1.18
N GLY A 330 35.70 -7.88 0.66
CA GLY A 330 35.43 -6.53 1.13
C GLY A 330 34.22 -5.93 0.41
N HIS A 331 34.29 -4.65 0.09
CA HIS A 331 33.19 -3.91 -0.52
C HIS A 331 32.78 -4.38 -1.91
N HIS A 332 33.71 -4.94 -2.69
CA HIS A 332 33.43 -5.40 -4.04
C HIS A 332 32.97 -6.87 -4.05
N ILE A 333 31.67 -7.06 -4.18
CA ILE A 333 31.01 -8.36 -4.27
C ILE A 333 30.11 -8.44 -5.50
N SER A 334 29.83 -9.64 -5.98
CA SER A 334 28.93 -9.90 -7.10
C SER A 334 28.03 -11.08 -6.72
N PRO A 335 26.93 -10.84 -6.00
CA PRO A 335 25.97 -11.89 -5.68
C PRO A 335 25.31 -12.38 -6.97
N THR A 336 25.15 -13.70 -7.10
CA THR A 336 24.67 -14.36 -8.34
C THR A 336 23.25 -14.90 -8.22
N ASP A 337 22.66 -14.87 -7.03
CA ASP A 337 21.40 -15.54 -6.70
C ASP A 337 20.35 -14.61 -6.07
N HIS A 338 20.61 -13.30 -6.03
CA HIS A 338 19.72 -12.36 -5.34
C HIS A 338 18.35 -12.23 -6.04
N THR A 339 18.31 -12.15 -7.36
CA THR A 339 17.06 -12.07 -8.13
C THR A 339 16.30 -13.38 -8.08
N THR A 340 16.98 -14.53 -8.24
CA THR A 340 16.37 -15.86 -8.12
C THR A 340 15.70 -16.07 -6.75
N TRP A 341 16.36 -15.63 -5.68
CA TRP A 341 15.80 -15.73 -4.33
C TRP A 341 14.60 -14.80 -4.16
N LEU A 342 14.70 -13.56 -4.66
CA LEU A 342 13.60 -12.58 -4.57
C LEU A 342 12.35 -13.10 -5.30
N LEU A 343 12.49 -13.70 -6.48
CA LEU A 343 11.38 -14.23 -7.30
C LEU A 343 10.54 -15.32 -6.62
N GLN A 344 11.03 -15.92 -5.54
CA GLN A 344 10.30 -16.91 -4.74
C GLN A 344 9.20 -16.26 -3.86
N ASN A 345 9.16 -14.92 -3.78
CA ASN A 345 8.29 -14.19 -2.91
C ASN A 345 7.30 -13.31 -3.71
N GLU A 346 6.12 -13.13 -3.17
CA GLU A 346 5.10 -12.22 -3.69
C GLU A 346 4.75 -11.15 -2.64
N LYS A 347 4.29 -10.00 -3.12
CA LYS A 347 3.86 -8.89 -2.27
C LYS A 347 2.63 -9.28 -1.45
N ARG A 348 2.70 -9.04 -0.14
CA ARG A 348 1.56 -9.17 0.77
C ARG A 348 0.88 -7.81 0.88
N THR A 349 -0.37 -7.70 0.45
CA THR A 349 -1.10 -6.42 0.44
C THR A 349 -2.07 -6.26 1.60
N TYR A 350 -2.56 -7.38 2.16
CA TYR A 350 -3.49 -7.40 3.28
C TYR A 350 -3.09 -8.50 4.27
N PRO A 351 -1.95 -8.35 4.99
CA PRO A 351 -1.49 -9.37 5.93
C PRO A 351 -2.33 -9.38 7.21
N ASN A 352 -2.50 -10.56 7.81
CA ASN A 352 -3.26 -10.71 9.07
C ASN A 352 -2.62 -9.94 10.24
N LYS A 353 -1.30 -9.74 10.21
CA LYS A 353 -0.58 -8.99 11.23
C LYS A 353 0.39 -7.99 10.60
N ILE A 354 0.31 -6.76 11.07
CA ILE A 354 1.26 -5.68 10.79
C ILE A 354 2.00 -5.37 12.08
N THR A 355 3.32 -5.21 12.01
CA THR A 355 4.13 -4.57 13.04
C THR A 355 4.92 -3.50 12.32
N TYR A 356 4.74 -2.24 12.71
CA TYR A 356 5.33 -1.11 12.00
C TYR A 356 5.75 0.00 12.96
N LEU A 357 7.04 0.26 13.00
CA LEU A 357 7.56 1.46 13.65
C LEU A 357 7.30 2.67 12.73
N TYR A 358 6.39 3.53 13.15
CA TYR A 358 6.16 4.84 12.53
C TYR A 358 7.21 5.83 13.06
N TYR A 359 8.08 6.31 12.17
CA TYR A 359 9.22 7.15 12.55
C TYR A 359 9.66 8.06 11.40
N ASN A 360 10.43 9.09 11.70
CA ASN A 360 11.07 9.93 10.70
C ASN A 360 12.24 9.18 10.04
N MET A 361 12.06 8.73 8.80
CA MET A 361 13.09 8.00 8.05
C MET A 361 14.31 8.87 7.71
N THR A 362 14.11 10.16 7.58
CA THR A 362 15.15 11.14 7.17
C THR A 362 15.68 11.98 8.33
N HIS A 363 15.66 11.42 9.56
CA HIS A 363 16.12 12.10 10.77
C HIS A 363 17.55 12.67 10.70
N ASP A 364 18.38 12.19 9.75
CA ASP A 364 19.75 12.66 9.49
C ASP A 364 19.78 13.87 8.52
N TYR A 365 18.63 14.35 8.07
CA TYR A 365 18.47 15.42 7.08
C TYR A 365 17.50 16.50 7.57
N ASP A 366 17.50 17.65 6.94
CA ASP A 366 16.57 18.76 7.24
C ASP A 366 15.13 18.51 6.77
N GLU A 367 14.84 17.32 6.26
CA GLU A 367 13.54 16.90 5.76
C GLU A 367 12.92 15.87 6.73
N GLU A 368 11.69 16.09 7.19
CA GLU A 368 10.95 15.05 7.90
C GLU A 368 10.20 14.17 6.91
N ALA A 369 10.36 12.85 7.05
CA ALA A 369 9.67 11.87 6.24
C ALA A 369 9.03 10.79 7.11
N TYR A 370 7.70 10.89 7.26
CA TYR A 370 6.86 9.87 7.83
C TYR A 370 6.04 9.19 6.74
N SER A 371 5.72 7.90 6.92
CA SER A 371 4.89 7.18 5.96
C SER A 371 3.45 7.69 6.00
N ASN A 372 2.83 7.87 4.82
CA ASN A 372 1.40 8.21 4.69
C ASN A 372 0.49 7.02 5.01
N GLY A 373 1.02 5.80 4.94
CA GLY A 373 0.29 4.57 5.22
C GLY A 373 1.12 3.35 4.88
N VAL A 374 0.77 2.21 5.44
CA VAL A 374 1.41 0.92 5.21
C VAL A 374 0.38 -0.21 5.23
N TYR A 375 0.41 -1.10 4.24
CA TYR A 375 -0.54 -2.20 4.04
C TYR A 375 -1.99 -1.73 3.92
N TYR A 376 -2.74 -1.70 5.02
CA TYR A 376 -4.12 -1.21 5.11
C TYR A 376 -4.30 -0.14 6.21
N LEU A 377 -3.19 0.38 6.76
CA LEU A 377 -3.18 1.48 7.71
C LEU A 377 -2.94 2.81 6.98
N ASP A 378 -3.72 3.82 7.33
CA ASP A 378 -3.58 5.19 6.83
C ASP A 378 -3.16 6.10 7.98
N PHE A 379 -2.01 6.74 7.83
CA PHE A 379 -1.40 7.61 8.83
C PHE A 379 -1.59 9.12 8.56
N ARG A 380 -2.26 9.50 7.47
CA ARG A 380 -2.38 10.90 7.04
C ARG A 380 -3.10 11.82 8.03
N GLU A 381 -3.96 11.27 8.89
CA GLU A 381 -4.64 12.02 9.95
C GLU A 381 -3.92 11.94 11.30
N LEU A 382 -2.77 11.27 11.38
CA LEU A 382 -1.93 11.30 12.57
C LEU A 382 -1.25 12.66 12.70
N LYS A 383 -1.18 13.14 13.93
CA LYS A 383 -0.43 14.33 14.33
C LYS A 383 0.67 13.88 15.27
N HIS A 384 1.90 13.97 14.85
CA HIS A 384 3.06 13.53 15.61
C HIS A 384 3.88 14.70 16.13
N GLN A 385 4.57 14.49 17.24
CA GLN A 385 5.65 15.37 17.68
C GLN A 385 6.86 15.18 16.75
N SER A 386 7.73 16.18 16.66
CA SER A 386 8.96 16.06 15.89
C SER A 386 9.79 14.86 16.37
N ASN A 387 10.29 14.07 15.41
CA ASN A 387 11.01 12.82 15.65
C ASN A 387 10.26 11.80 16.53
N ALA A 388 8.94 11.82 16.50
CA ALA A 388 8.15 10.79 17.17
C ALA A 388 8.44 9.40 16.58
N GLU A 389 8.54 8.43 17.48
CA GLU A 389 8.67 7.01 17.14
C GLU A 389 7.59 6.24 17.89
N VAL A 390 6.71 5.57 17.14
CA VAL A 390 5.61 4.79 17.70
C VAL A 390 5.49 3.46 16.97
N MET A 391 5.57 2.36 17.73
CA MET A 391 5.31 1.03 17.22
C MET A 391 3.81 0.78 17.15
N PHE A 392 3.30 0.48 15.97
CA PHE A 392 1.95 -0.02 15.74
C PHE A 392 1.98 -1.53 15.54
N GLU A 393 1.19 -2.25 16.31
CA GLU A 393 0.84 -3.62 16.03
C GLU A 393 -0.65 -3.70 15.71
N VAL A 394 -0.98 -4.23 14.55
CA VAL A 394 -2.37 -4.44 14.13
C VAL A 394 -2.53 -5.87 13.66
N GLU A 395 -3.49 -6.55 14.23
CA GLU A 395 -3.82 -7.94 13.88
C GLU A 395 -5.32 -8.04 13.60
N HIS A 396 -5.69 -8.77 12.55
CA HIS A 396 -7.09 -9.05 12.29
C HIS A 396 -7.36 -10.54 12.07
N LYS A 397 -8.56 -10.95 12.49
CA LYS A 397 -9.11 -12.28 12.22
C LYS A 397 -10.59 -12.15 11.88
N GLY A 398 -10.91 -12.31 10.60
CA GLY A 398 -12.26 -12.02 10.10
C GLY A 398 -12.64 -10.56 10.42
N ASN A 399 -13.78 -10.37 11.09
CA ASN A 399 -14.32 -9.05 11.41
C ASN A 399 -13.71 -8.37 12.64
N VAL A 400 -12.75 -9.01 13.31
CA VAL A 400 -12.16 -8.50 14.56
C VAL A 400 -10.75 -7.99 14.29
N PHE A 401 -10.49 -6.73 14.67
CA PHE A 401 -9.19 -6.07 14.58
C PHE A 401 -8.70 -5.70 15.97
N ASN A 402 -7.42 -5.96 16.24
CA ASN A 402 -6.75 -5.58 17.48
C ASN A 402 -5.62 -4.60 17.13
N ILE A 403 -5.60 -3.45 17.79
CA ILE A 403 -4.59 -2.40 17.63
C ILE A 403 -3.90 -2.20 18.97
N THR A 404 -2.58 -2.28 18.98
CA THR A 404 -1.76 -1.90 20.13
C THR A 404 -0.64 -0.96 19.69
N THR A 405 -0.22 -0.08 20.60
CA THR A 405 0.90 0.83 20.38
C THR A 405 1.79 0.89 21.61
N ASP A 406 3.05 1.25 21.45
CA ASP A 406 3.95 1.56 22.57
C ASP A 406 3.75 2.99 23.12
N ASP A 407 2.87 3.80 22.50
CA ASP A 407 2.43 5.12 22.97
C ASP A 407 1.01 5.07 23.56
N VAL A 408 0.81 4.23 24.57
CA VAL A 408 -0.49 3.95 25.19
C VAL A 408 -1.24 5.23 25.64
N ASN A 409 -0.51 6.26 26.05
CA ASN A 409 -1.07 7.54 26.51
C ASN A 409 -1.23 8.57 25.37
N ASN A 410 -0.91 8.22 24.14
CA ASN A 410 -0.95 9.10 22.96
C ASN A 410 -0.20 10.42 23.17
N THR A 411 1.01 10.33 23.73
CA THR A 411 1.87 11.47 24.02
C THR A 411 2.73 11.85 22.82
N LYS A 412 3.11 10.88 21.99
CA LYS A 412 3.97 11.08 20.82
C LYS A 412 3.13 11.28 19.54
N VAL A 413 1.99 10.56 19.43
CA VAL A 413 1.10 10.60 18.27
C VAL A 413 -0.34 10.80 18.70
N GLN A 414 -1.02 11.74 18.05
CA GLN A 414 -2.43 12.09 18.24
C GLN A 414 -3.19 12.01 16.91
N GLY A 415 -4.46 12.45 16.90
CA GLY A 415 -5.30 12.43 15.69
C GLY A 415 -5.99 11.09 15.51
N SER A 416 -6.01 10.57 14.29
CA SER A 416 -6.75 9.35 13.95
C SER A 416 -5.96 8.41 13.06
N LEU A 417 -6.09 7.11 13.30
CA LEU A 417 -5.62 6.05 12.43
C LEU A 417 -6.75 5.64 11.48
N GLY A 418 -6.50 5.71 10.17
CA GLY A 418 -7.38 5.11 9.19
C GLY A 418 -7.11 3.61 9.07
N LEU A 419 -8.16 2.81 9.05
CA LEU A 419 -8.10 1.37 8.89
C LEU A 419 -8.94 0.98 7.67
N PHE A 420 -8.30 0.59 6.59
CA PHE A 420 -8.99 0.07 5.42
C PHE A 420 -9.44 -1.37 5.66
N ILE A 421 -10.65 -1.68 5.25
CA ILE A 421 -11.32 -2.94 5.52
C ILE A 421 -11.44 -3.76 4.24
N ASN A 422 -10.99 -5.00 4.31
CA ASN A 422 -11.10 -6.03 3.28
C ASN A 422 -11.22 -7.41 3.94
N ASP A 423 -11.62 -8.42 3.19
CA ASP A 423 -11.71 -9.83 3.65
C ASP A 423 -12.52 -10.04 4.94
N VAL A 424 -13.60 -9.26 5.09
CA VAL A 424 -14.56 -9.36 6.20
C VAL A 424 -15.92 -9.83 5.69
N ASP A 425 -16.74 -10.34 6.60
CA ASP A 425 -18.17 -10.59 6.36
C ASP A 425 -18.93 -9.27 6.55
N PHE A 426 -19.22 -8.56 5.44
CA PHE A 426 -19.94 -7.28 5.47
C PHE A 426 -21.39 -7.36 5.98
N SER A 427 -21.93 -8.57 6.19
CA SER A 427 -23.24 -8.76 6.82
C SER A 427 -23.18 -8.73 8.35
N LYS A 428 -21.97 -8.68 8.93
CA LYS A 428 -21.71 -8.66 10.36
C LYS A 428 -20.96 -7.41 10.79
N PRO A 429 -21.12 -6.95 12.02
CA PRO A 429 -20.31 -5.85 12.54
C PRO A 429 -18.81 -6.12 12.44
N VAL A 430 -18.06 -5.09 12.09
CA VAL A 430 -16.62 -5.03 12.29
C VAL A 430 -16.37 -4.54 13.71
N GLU A 431 -15.50 -5.23 14.43
CA GLU A 431 -15.11 -4.89 15.80
C GLU A 431 -13.64 -4.46 15.82
N VAL A 432 -13.34 -3.34 16.45
CA VAL A 432 -11.96 -2.91 16.67
C VAL A 432 -11.70 -2.76 18.16
N TYR A 433 -10.67 -3.44 18.61
CA TYR A 433 -10.14 -3.31 19.97
C TYR A 433 -8.83 -2.52 19.91
N LYS A 434 -8.71 -1.49 20.75
CA LYS A 434 -7.47 -0.74 20.96
C LYS A 434 -7.03 -0.92 22.41
N GLU A 435 -5.77 -1.34 22.60
CA GLU A 435 -5.24 -1.70 23.94
C GLU A 435 -6.18 -2.64 24.72
N GLY A 436 -6.75 -3.64 24.02
CA GLY A 436 -7.68 -4.62 24.56
C GLY A 436 -9.09 -4.09 24.86
N LYS A 437 -9.39 -2.83 24.59
CA LYS A 437 -10.72 -2.21 24.81
C LYS A 437 -11.45 -2.05 23.48
N LEU A 438 -12.73 -2.46 23.44
CA LEU A 438 -13.58 -2.25 22.28
C LEU A 438 -13.77 -0.75 22.04
N VAL A 439 -13.38 -0.27 20.85
CA VAL A 439 -13.49 1.16 20.45
C VAL A 439 -14.38 1.37 19.24
N PHE A 440 -14.68 0.31 18.48
CA PHE A 440 -15.58 0.37 17.33
C PHE A 440 -16.32 -0.97 17.17
N LYS A 441 -17.65 -0.90 16.91
CA LYS A 441 -18.47 -2.08 16.60
C LYS A 441 -19.69 -1.64 15.78
N GLN A 442 -19.60 -1.74 14.44
CA GLN A 442 -20.69 -1.36 13.53
C GLN A 442 -20.65 -2.19 12.25
N LEU A 443 -21.78 -2.26 11.55
CA LEU A 443 -21.83 -2.69 10.17
C LEU A 443 -21.09 -1.67 9.30
N VAL A 444 -20.17 -2.14 8.49
CA VAL A 444 -19.38 -1.31 7.57
C VAL A 444 -19.90 -1.57 6.15
N GLN A 445 -20.14 -0.50 5.40
CA GLN A 445 -20.66 -0.57 4.04
C GLN A 445 -19.54 -0.35 3.04
N PRO A 446 -19.41 -1.21 2.01
CA PRO A 446 -18.54 -0.91 0.87
C PRO A 446 -18.94 0.41 0.21
N ASN A 447 -17.94 1.23 -0.16
CA ASN A 447 -18.20 2.53 -0.73
C ASN A 447 -17.12 2.99 -1.71
N VAL A 448 -17.49 3.90 -2.60
CA VAL A 448 -16.65 4.42 -3.67
C VAL A 448 -15.47 5.23 -3.13
N GLY A 449 -15.72 6.02 -2.07
CA GLY A 449 -14.68 6.87 -1.47
C GLY A 449 -13.52 6.06 -0.90
N ALA A 450 -13.78 4.98 -0.18
CA ALA A 450 -12.73 4.12 0.38
C ALA A 450 -11.87 3.47 -0.72
N MET A 451 -12.50 2.99 -1.81
CA MET A 451 -11.76 2.44 -2.94
C MET A 451 -10.88 3.48 -3.63
N ALA A 452 -11.41 4.66 -3.90
CA ALA A 452 -10.67 5.75 -4.54
C ALA A 452 -9.53 6.25 -3.66
N ASP A 453 -9.77 6.33 -2.35
CA ASP A 453 -8.78 6.72 -1.36
C ASP A 453 -7.61 5.73 -1.32
N ALA A 454 -7.89 4.45 -1.15
CA ALA A 454 -6.87 3.40 -1.14
C ALA A 454 -6.07 3.36 -2.45
N LEU A 455 -6.75 3.44 -3.60
CA LEU A 455 -6.11 3.42 -4.92
C LEU A 455 -5.20 4.64 -5.12
N SER A 456 -5.62 5.83 -4.71
CA SER A 456 -4.77 7.03 -4.80
C SER A 456 -3.59 6.98 -3.84
N LEU A 457 -3.76 6.40 -2.64
CA LEU A 457 -2.71 6.30 -1.63
C LEU A 457 -1.58 5.36 -2.06
N TRP A 458 -1.88 4.23 -2.65
CA TRP A 458 -0.88 3.22 -3.01
C TRP A 458 -0.63 3.03 -4.51
N CYS A 459 -1.49 3.55 -5.38
CA CYS A 459 -1.41 3.36 -6.84
C CYS A 459 -1.41 1.86 -7.25
N ASP A 460 -2.08 1.01 -6.49
CA ASP A 460 -1.96 -0.45 -6.55
C ASP A 460 -3.33 -1.11 -6.78
N PRO A 461 -3.53 -1.87 -7.89
CA PRO A 461 -4.79 -2.56 -8.17
C PRO A 461 -5.15 -3.60 -7.11
N LEU A 462 -4.17 -4.09 -6.35
CA LEU A 462 -4.38 -5.09 -5.30
C LEU A 462 -4.88 -4.48 -3.98
N ARG A 463 -4.94 -3.14 -3.89
CA ARG A 463 -5.29 -2.40 -2.67
C ARG A 463 -6.48 -1.45 -2.86
N MET A 464 -7.42 -1.78 -3.73
CA MET A 464 -8.70 -1.07 -3.84
C MET A 464 -9.66 -1.56 -2.74
N PHE A 465 -9.36 -1.20 -1.50
CA PHE A 465 -10.12 -1.65 -0.34
C PHE A 465 -11.54 -1.08 -0.34
N PRO A 466 -12.57 -1.92 -0.15
CA PRO A 466 -13.95 -1.49 -0.33
C PRO A 466 -14.50 -0.61 0.79
N ALA A 467 -13.86 -0.58 1.96
CA ALA A 467 -14.32 0.24 3.08
C ALA A 467 -13.17 0.78 3.91
N LYS A 468 -13.43 1.80 4.71
CA LYS A 468 -12.48 2.43 5.62
C LYS A 468 -13.19 2.88 6.89
N ILE A 469 -12.55 2.69 8.02
CA ILE A 469 -12.99 3.22 9.32
C ILE A 469 -11.89 4.11 9.89
N ILE A 470 -12.27 5.08 10.70
CA ILE A 470 -11.36 6.03 11.35
C ILE A 470 -11.40 5.76 12.85
N ILE A 471 -10.25 5.48 13.43
CA ILE A 471 -10.07 5.18 14.86
C ILE A 471 -9.30 6.33 15.52
N PRO A 472 -9.94 7.16 16.34
CA PRO A 472 -9.23 8.21 17.10
C PRO A 472 -8.16 7.58 18.01
N MET A 473 -6.95 8.14 18.02
CA MET A 473 -5.85 7.62 18.84
C MET A 473 -6.17 7.67 20.34
N ASN A 474 -6.97 8.65 20.78
CA ASN A 474 -7.44 8.79 22.16
C ASN A 474 -8.72 8.00 22.47
N ALA A 475 -9.19 7.11 21.59
CA ALA A 475 -10.32 6.24 21.88
C ALA A 475 -9.97 5.23 22.97
N HIS A 476 -10.74 5.21 24.04
CA HIS A 476 -10.53 4.34 25.20
C HIS A 476 -11.70 3.39 25.51
N HIS A 477 -12.85 3.59 24.89
CA HIS A 477 -14.04 2.74 25.03
C HIS A 477 -14.99 2.97 23.85
N TYR A 478 -15.79 1.96 23.56
CA TYR A 478 -16.89 2.06 22.62
C TYR A 478 -18.00 2.92 23.24
N PRO A 479 -18.47 3.97 22.56
CA PRO A 479 -19.61 4.74 23.06
C PRO A 479 -20.83 3.82 23.15
N THR A 480 -21.36 3.65 24.36
CA THR A 480 -22.55 2.80 24.60
C THR A 480 -23.86 3.39 24.07
N ALA A 481 -23.85 4.64 23.64
CA ALA A 481 -24.94 5.25 22.92
C ALA A 481 -24.79 4.97 21.41
N ILE A 482 -25.70 4.20 20.85
CA ILE A 482 -25.82 4.00 19.41
C ILE A 482 -26.25 5.35 18.80
N THR A 483 -25.29 6.14 18.35
CA THR A 483 -25.55 7.19 17.38
C THR A 483 -25.27 6.58 16.02
N THR A 484 -26.30 6.08 15.37
CA THR A 484 -26.33 5.94 13.92
C THR A 484 -26.08 7.35 13.36
N GLN A 485 -24.84 7.63 12.93
CA GLN A 485 -24.60 8.78 12.08
C GLN A 485 -25.20 8.48 10.69
N THR A 486 -26.51 8.58 10.59
CA THR A 486 -27.15 8.95 9.34
C THR A 486 -26.92 10.46 9.19
N ALA A 487 -25.98 10.83 8.31
CA ALA A 487 -25.87 12.21 7.88
C ALA A 487 -27.24 12.62 7.31
N SER A 488 -27.81 13.70 7.84
CA SER A 488 -28.78 14.61 7.23
C SER A 488 -30.15 14.79 7.82
N ASP A 489 -30.59 14.07 8.87
CA ASP A 489 -31.90 14.34 9.45
C ASP A 489 -31.86 14.79 10.94
N ALA A 490 -30.71 15.23 11.43
CA ALA A 490 -30.62 15.82 12.75
C ALA A 490 -31.35 17.18 12.76
N HIS A 491 -32.51 17.23 13.42
CA HIS A 491 -33.25 18.44 13.64
C HIS A 491 -33.06 18.94 15.08
N GLU A 492 -33.28 20.23 15.30
CA GLU A 492 -33.21 20.85 16.62
C GLU A 492 -34.29 20.26 17.55
N THR A 493 -33.86 19.74 18.70
CA THR A 493 -34.74 19.17 19.74
C THR A 493 -34.86 20.06 20.96
N GLY A 494 -34.00 21.07 21.09
CA GLY A 494 -34.06 22.04 22.18
C GLY A 494 -33.01 23.12 22.03
N ARG A 495 -33.31 24.29 22.53
CA ARG A 495 -32.43 25.44 22.49
C ARG A 495 -32.33 26.06 23.90
N TYR A 496 -31.13 26.46 24.25
CA TYR A 496 -30.81 26.98 25.56
C TYR A 496 -29.97 28.25 25.45
N ASN A 497 -30.15 29.19 26.34
CA ASN A 497 -29.27 30.33 26.49
C ASN A 497 -27.97 29.94 27.24
N VAL A 498 -27.04 30.88 27.38
CA VAL A 498 -25.74 30.63 28.07
C VAL A 498 -25.87 30.30 29.56
N LEU A 499 -27.04 30.57 30.18
CA LEU A 499 -27.36 30.22 31.56
C LEU A 499 -28.01 28.84 31.69
N GLY A 500 -28.16 28.11 30.57
CA GLY A 500 -28.76 26.77 30.54
C GLY A 500 -30.30 26.76 30.60
N MET A 501 -30.93 27.89 30.47
CA MET A 501 -32.40 27.98 30.41
C MET A 501 -32.90 27.68 29.00
N SER A 502 -33.96 26.86 28.91
CA SER A 502 -34.62 26.56 27.63
C SER A 502 -35.26 27.80 27.05
N ILE A 503 -35.09 28.02 25.75
CA ILE A 503 -35.67 29.11 24.98
C ILE A 503 -36.38 28.55 23.75
N ASP A 504 -37.59 29.04 23.46
CA ASP A 504 -38.41 28.53 22.36
C ASP A 504 -38.05 29.11 21.00
N LYS A 505 -37.27 30.18 20.97
CA LYS A 505 -36.81 30.86 19.75
C LYS A 505 -35.38 31.36 19.92
N PRO A 506 -34.61 31.51 18.79
CA PRO A 506 -33.28 32.10 18.84
C PRO A 506 -33.28 33.48 19.52
N GLU A 507 -32.43 33.66 20.52
CA GLU A 507 -32.22 34.93 21.21
C GLU A 507 -30.87 35.52 20.84
N LYS A 508 -30.76 36.86 20.85
CA LYS A 508 -29.52 37.58 20.57
C LYS A 508 -28.39 37.12 21.52
N GLY A 509 -27.26 36.79 20.96
CA GLY A 509 -26.13 36.26 21.69
C GLY A 509 -25.87 34.76 21.37
N ILE A 510 -25.16 34.07 22.27
CA ILE A 510 -24.85 32.66 22.10
C ILE A 510 -26.01 31.79 22.55
N ASN A 511 -26.52 30.96 21.64
CA ASN A 511 -27.49 29.91 21.91
C ASN A 511 -26.81 28.55 21.87
N ILE A 512 -27.21 27.63 22.73
CA ILE A 512 -26.77 26.22 22.73
C ILE A 512 -27.91 25.41 22.14
N VAL A 513 -27.69 24.83 20.96
CA VAL A 513 -28.69 24.06 20.21
C VAL A 513 -28.42 22.59 20.42
N LYS A 514 -29.44 21.87 20.91
CA LYS A 514 -29.42 20.41 21.05
C LYS A 514 -30.12 19.78 19.86
N MET A 515 -29.47 18.84 19.23
CA MET A 515 -29.96 18.15 18.05
C MET A 515 -30.57 16.78 18.40
N SER A 516 -31.38 16.23 17.50
CA SER A 516 -32.04 14.92 17.65
C SER A 516 -31.06 13.74 17.69
N ASP A 517 -29.84 13.94 17.18
CA ASP A 517 -28.74 12.95 17.22
C ASP A 517 -27.95 12.98 18.54
N GLY A 518 -28.40 13.80 19.53
CA GLY A 518 -27.75 13.98 20.82
C GLY A 518 -26.56 14.95 20.83
N THR A 519 -26.16 15.48 19.66
CA THR A 519 -25.10 16.49 19.58
C THR A 519 -25.59 17.87 20.05
N THR A 520 -24.65 18.72 20.46
CA THR A 520 -24.94 20.13 20.77
C THR A 520 -23.93 21.02 20.05
N HIS A 521 -24.39 22.13 19.52
CA HIS A 521 -23.53 23.18 18.97
C HIS A 521 -23.90 24.57 19.49
N LYS A 522 -22.96 25.51 19.36
CA LYS A 522 -23.18 26.91 19.72
C LYS A 522 -23.49 27.70 18.46
N GLU A 523 -24.56 28.46 18.51
CA GLU A 523 -24.97 29.36 17.44
C GLU A 523 -24.93 30.83 17.96
N LEU A 524 -24.30 31.72 17.21
CA LEU A 524 -24.26 33.15 17.54
C LEU A 524 -25.33 33.87 16.73
N ILE A 525 -26.38 34.35 17.42
CA ILE A 525 -27.45 35.18 16.85
C ILE A 525 -27.02 36.64 17.00
N LYS A 526 -26.88 37.35 15.90
CA LYS A 526 -26.47 38.77 15.82
C LYS A 526 -27.61 39.74 16.11
#